data_157c8bf4a4e87e0133c9ae97cfb3b34a
#
_entry.id   157c8bf4a4e87e0133c9ae97cfb3b34a
#
_cell.length_a   1.000
_cell.length_b   1.000
_cell.length_c   1.000
_cell.angle_alpha   90.00
_cell.angle_beta   90.00
_cell.angle_gamma   90.00
#
_symmetry.space_group_name_H-M   'P 1'
#
loop_
_entity.id
_entity.type
_entity.pdbx_description
1 polymer ?
#
loop_
_entity_poly.entity_id
_entity_poly.type
_entity_poly.pdbx_seq_one_letter_code
_entity_poly.pdbx_strand_id
1 'polypeptide(L)'
;MRFEYQKNESIPSLSWLAEISKRGGIINITHGTTVECYENFFVSGVWDGEFEKGEFDTALSFHGTGGIALEDSDFVTFVTPNHLQESLYSLVQNDEFLISNSLPFLLAYSGHQLDTNYYGYEYDLNSIFFGSKRCVKELKLKNAIVQMHRYCNLKVSCNLLWKEIPKSAKVELRTFNDYKLKMSETLHKIISNASDAKRKCQYNLVTTVSKGYDASASSALVHDLGCNTALTFSSPEKYVNDSGVEIAQLLGYKNIIEGNGCAYMNNTALWEAESASCGDVGCLVAFNTFEQVYKDSLLFLGLKGDSIWGKDESLANRNFDFIKMSIAAEQNPEHYLRNNTIAISVPLILGYEWPSIYEINNSSEMEKYSVGGEYDRPIPRRLVEEKGVPRKAFGFKKHGAGFTYRFQPTLKSVKSKMSLTSYNSLLDYSKSIKRNRLKYYAYVCKYYMKNFPTYFNYVMHRLHSPFKIKCTSKYMSSPIASLLILWGMNEMIKRYKKAI
;
A
#
# COMPACT_ATOMS: atom_id res chain seq x y z
N MET A 1 -20.07 6.23 -23.80
CA MET A 1 -18.67 5.74 -24.06
C MET A 1 -18.63 4.23 -23.85
N ARG A 2 -17.81 3.49 -24.58
CA ARG A 2 -17.67 2.03 -24.44
C ARG A 2 -16.20 1.62 -24.34
N PHE A 3 -15.94 0.47 -23.71
CA PHE A 3 -14.60 -0.10 -23.61
C PHE A 3 -14.28 -0.96 -24.83
N GLU A 4 -13.02 -0.89 -25.27
CA GLU A 4 -12.39 -1.87 -26.16
C GLU A 4 -11.14 -2.41 -25.46
N TYR A 5 -11.02 -3.74 -25.41
CA TYR A 5 -10.01 -4.43 -24.60
C TYR A 5 -8.91 -5.05 -25.43
N GLN A 6 -7.67 -4.78 -25.05
CA GLN A 6 -6.49 -5.41 -25.61
C GLN A 6 -5.70 -6.13 -24.51
N LYS A 7 -5.84 -7.46 -24.46
CA LYS A 7 -5.08 -8.29 -23.54
C LYS A 7 -3.62 -8.35 -23.94
N ASN A 8 -2.71 -8.17 -22.97
CA ASN A 8 -1.27 -8.33 -23.16
C ASN A 8 -0.70 -9.26 -22.08
N GLU A 9 -0.21 -10.43 -22.49
CA GLU A 9 0.29 -11.46 -21.57
C GLU A 9 1.69 -11.16 -21.02
N SER A 10 2.38 -10.18 -21.59
CA SER A 10 3.74 -9.81 -21.21
C SER A 10 3.82 -8.73 -20.14
N ILE A 11 2.69 -8.05 -19.81
CA ILE A 11 2.64 -7.09 -18.72
C ILE A 11 2.19 -7.74 -17.40
N PRO A 12 2.43 -7.13 -16.24
CA PRO A 12 1.93 -7.61 -14.96
C PRO A 12 0.43 -7.88 -14.96
N SER A 13 0.01 -9.01 -14.36
CA SER A 13 -1.31 -9.61 -14.51
C SER A 13 -2.48 -8.69 -14.19
N LEU A 14 -2.37 -7.85 -13.15
CA LEU A 14 -3.39 -6.90 -12.72
C LEU A 14 -3.18 -5.47 -13.26
N SER A 15 -2.11 -5.24 -14.05
CA SER A 15 -1.84 -3.91 -14.61
C SER A 15 -2.80 -3.59 -15.75
N TRP A 16 -3.20 -2.34 -15.82
CA TRP A 16 -3.99 -1.82 -16.92
C TRP A 16 -3.65 -0.37 -17.23
N LEU A 17 -3.88 0.03 -18.49
CA LEU A 17 -3.79 1.38 -18.98
C LEU A 17 -4.99 1.67 -19.87
N ALA A 18 -5.67 2.78 -19.60
CA ALA A 18 -6.76 3.27 -20.44
C ALA A 18 -6.31 4.49 -21.24
N GLU A 19 -6.73 4.53 -22.51
CA GLU A 19 -6.52 5.63 -23.44
C GLU A 19 -7.88 6.15 -23.95
N ILE A 20 -8.09 7.45 -23.83
CA ILE A 20 -9.29 8.15 -24.27
C ILE A 20 -8.86 9.24 -25.24
N SER A 21 -9.25 9.11 -26.52
CA SER A 21 -9.02 10.17 -27.50
C SER A 21 -10.13 11.21 -27.42
N LYS A 22 -9.76 12.49 -27.61
CA LYS A 22 -10.69 13.62 -27.56
C LYS A 22 -11.84 13.44 -28.58
N ARG A 23 -13.08 13.61 -28.09
CA ARG A 23 -14.33 13.37 -28.85
C ARG A 23 -14.50 11.92 -29.31
N GLY A 24 -13.67 10.99 -28.82
CA GLY A 24 -13.82 9.55 -29.04
C GLY A 24 -14.90 8.96 -28.13
N GLY A 25 -15.73 8.06 -28.64
CA GLY A 25 -16.68 7.27 -27.84
C GLY A 25 -16.08 5.97 -27.32
N ILE A 26 -14.84 5.65 -27.73
CA ILE A 26 -14.12 4.41 -27.42
C ILE A 26 -13.04 4.69 -26.38
N ILE A 27 -12.92 3.78 -25.43
CA ILE A 27 -11.89 3.77 -24.41
C ILE A 27 -11.06 2.50 -24.61
N ASN A 28 -9.84 2.65 -25.09
CA ASN A 28 -8.94 1.53 -25.29
C ASN A 28 -8.29 1.11 -23.97
N ILE A 29 -8.43 -0.15 -23.57
CA ILE A 29 -7.87 -0.71 -22.35
C ILE A 29 -6.83 -1.75 -22.70
N THR A 30 -5.55 -1.43 -22.52
CA THR A 30 -4.46 -2.43 -22.56
C THR A 30 -4.31 -3.01 -21.16
N HIS A 31 -4.43 -4.33 -21.02
CA HIS A 31 -4.52 -4.95 -19.70
C HIS A 31 -3.79 -6.30 -19.60
N GLY A 32 -3.36 -6.65 -18.38
CA GLY A 32 -2.77 -7.95 -18.04
C GLY A 32 -3.81 -9.07 -17.98
N THR A 33 -3.34 -10.27 -17.73
CA THR A 33 -4.11 -11.52 -17.92
C THR A 33 -5.28 -11.67 -16.95
N THR A 34 -5.21 -11.09 -15.75
CA THR A 34 -6.19 -11.28 -14.67
C THR A 34 -7.06 -10.06 -14.40
N VAL A 35 -6.95 -9.01 -15.21
CA VAL A 35 -7.92 -7.92 -15.18
C VAL A 35 -9.26 -8.45 -15.69
N GLU A 36 -10.30 -8.28 -14.88
CA GLU A 36 -11.67 -8.67 -15.22
C GLU A 36 -12.26 -7.61 -16.15
N CYS A 37 -12.70 -8.02 -17.35
CA CYS A 37 -13.20 -7.13 -18.40
C CYS A 37 -14.62 -7.55 -18.82
N TYR A 38 -15.57 -6.62 -18.71
CA TYR A 38 -16.99 -6.77 -19.05
C TYR A 38 -17.44 -5.60 -19.90
N GLU A 39 -18.65 -5.64 -20.41
CA GLU A 39 -19.18 -4.61 -21.29
C GLU A 39 -19.15 -3.22 -20.65
N ASN A 40 -19.66 -3.10 -19.42
CA ASN A 40 -19.86 -1.82 -18.72
C ASN A 40 -18.76 -1.52 -17.68
N PHE A 41 -17.88 -2.47 -17.37
CA PHE A 41 -16.80 -2.24 -16.40
C PHE A 41 -15.59 -3.14 -16.64
N PHE A 42 -14.47 -2.69 -16.13
CA PHE A 42 -13.29 -3.54 -15.90
C PHE A 42 -12.75 -3.31 -14.51
N VAL A 43 -12.16 -4.34 -13.91
CA VAL A 43 -11.64 -4.24 -12.54
C VAL A 43 -10.44 -5.15 -12.28
N SER A 44 -9.48 -4.61 -11.53
CA SER A 44 -8.40 -5.33 -10.85
C SER A 44 -8.63 -5.19 -9.35
N GLY A 45 -9.58 -5.96 -8.78
CA GLY A 45 -9.95 -5.75 -7.39
C GLY A 45 -11.17 -6.53 -6.91
N VAL A 46 -11.48 -6.33 -5.61
CA VAL A 46 -12.62 -6.92 -4.92
C VAL A 46 -13.34 -5.88 -4.05
N TRP A 47 -14.63 -6.06 -3.76
CA TRP A 47 -15.41 -5.13 -2.96
C TRP A 47 -16.52 -5.80 -2.16
N ASP A 48 -17.15 -5.06 -1.25
CA ASP A 48 -18.23 -5.52 -0.38
C ASP A 48 -19.62 -5.50 -1.05
N GLY A 49 -19.67 -5.85 -2.34
CA GLY A 49 -20.89 -5.92 -3.16
C GLY A 49 -20.93 -7.16 -4.04
N GLU A 50 -22.07 -7.33 -4.74
CA GLU A 50 -22.24 -8.41 -5.71
C GLU A 50 -21.35 -8.17 -6.94
N PHE A 51 -20.58 -9.18 -7.35
CA PHE A 51 -19.64 -9.03 -8.45
C PHE A 51 -20.29 -8.65 -9.77
N GLU A 52 -21.41 -9.28 -10.10
CA GLU A 52 -22.13 -9.08 -11.37
C GLU A 52 -22.61 -7.66 -11.59
N LYS A 53 -22.92 -6.94 -10.50
CA LYS A 53 -23.42 -5.56 -10.59
C LYS A 53 -22.35 -4.55 -11.00
N GLY A 54 -21.09 -4.85 -10.78
CA GLY A 54 -19.98 -3.94 -11.10
C GLY A 54 -20.01 -2.60 -10.35
N GLU A 55 -20.75 -2.50 -9.23
CA GLU A 55 -21.01 -1.25 -8.48
C GLU A 55 -19.89 -0.96 -7.45
N PHE A 56 -18.62 -1.08 -7.85
CA PHE A 56 -17.50 -0.84 -6.94
C PHE A 56 -17.19 0.65 -6.71
N ASP A 57 -17.77 1.55 -7.48
CA ASP A 57 -17.65 3.01 -7.29
C ASP A 57 -18.45 3.52 -6.09
N THR A 58 -19.50 2.79 -5.68
CA THR A 58 -20.34 3.09 -4.51
C THR A 58 -20.09 2.18 -3.31
N ALA A 59 -19.19 1.19 -3.44
CA ALA A 59 -18.83 0.27 -2.39
C ALA A 59 -18.24 0.99 -1.17
N LEU A 60 -18.53 0.50 0.04
CA LEU A 60 -17.94 1.00 1.28
C LEU A 60 -16.49 0.51 1.46
N SER A 61 -16.19 -0.64 0.89
CA SER A 61 -14.87 -1.27 0.97
C SER A 61 -14.48 -1.86 -0.39
N PHE A 62 -13.80 -1.08 -1.21
CA PHE A 62 -13.20 -1.50 -2.48
C PHE A 62 -11.68 -1.57 -2.35
N HIS A 63 -11.11 -2.70 -2.73
CA HIS A 63 -9.67 -2.97 -2.75
C HIS A 63 -9.26 -3.27 -4.19
N GLY A 64 -8.49 -2.36 -4.78
CA GLY A 64 -8.08 -2.42 -6.17
C GLY A 64 -8.48 -1.18 -6.97
N THR A 65 -8.46 -1.30 -8.30
CA THR A 65 -8.73 -0.20 -9.25
C THR A 65 -9.54 -0.71 -10.44
N GLY A 66 -10.28 0.18 -11.10
CA GLY A 66 -11.06 -0.19 -12.26
C GLY A 66 -11.72 1.00 -12.94
N GLY A 67 -12.61 0.71 -13.89
CA GLY A 67 -13.38 1.71 -14.60
C GLY A 67 -14.79 1.23 -14.92
N ILE A 68 -15.76 2.17 -14.91
CA ILE A 68 -17.16 1.94 -15.22
C ILE A 68 -17.58 2.91 -16.33
N ALA A 69 -18.14 2.41 -17.41
CA ALA A 69 -18.73 3.21 -18.48
C ALA A 69 -20.15 2.71 -18.75
N LEU A 70 -21.15 3.58 -18.63
CA LEU A 70 -22.52 3.27 -18.99
C LEU A 70 -22.77 3.63 -20.45
N GLU A 71 -23.58 2.83 -21.14
CA GLU A 71 -23.76 2.87 -22.60
C GLU A 71 -24.12 4.27 -23.13
N ASP A 72 -25.03 4.98 -22.50
CA ASP A 72 -25.45 6.33 -22.90
C ASP A 72 -24.76 7.47 -22.18
N SER A 73 -23.62 7.19 -21.54
CA SER A 73 -22.89 8.20 -20.76
C SER A 73 -21.79 8.86 -21.60
N ASP A 74 -21.72 10.20 -21.56
CA ASP A 74 -20.62 10.99 -22.14
C ASP A 74 -19.35 10.95 -21.29
N PHE A 75 -19.32 10.14 -20.22
CA PHE A 75 -18.18 10.03 -19.33
C PHE A 75 -17.95 8.59 -18.85
N VAL A 76 -16.70 8.33 -18.50
CA VAL A 76 -16.24 7.13 -17.78
C VAL A 76 -15.87 7.50 -16.36
N THR A 77 -16.10 6.59 -15.42
CA THR A 77 -15.67 6.73 -14.02
C THR A 77 -14.54 5.74 -13.73
N PHE A 78 -13.32 6.23 -13.46
CA PHE A 78 -12.25 5.42 -12.92
C PHE A 78 -12.27 5.47 -11.40
N VAL A 79 -12.02 4.33 -10.76
CA VAL A 79 -12.26 4.15 -9.32
C VAL A 79 -10.96 3.76 -8.63
N THR A 80 -10.57 4.53 -7.61
CA THR A 80 -9.49 4.16 -6.69
C THR A 80 -10.05 3.35 -5.52
N PRO A 81 -9.22 2.61 -4.77
CA PRO A 81 -9.70 1.88 -3.60
C PRO A 81 -10.19 2.81 -2.46
N ASN A 82 -10.87 2.21 -1.47
CA ASN A 82 -11.30 2.92 -0.26
C ASN A 82 -10.18 3.02 0.80
N HIS A 83 -8.95 2.96 0.37
CA HIS A 83 -7.72 3.19 1.15
C HIS A 83 -6.68 3.92 0.28
N LEU A 84 -5.49 4.18 0.83
CA LEU A 84 -4.48 5.01 0.19
C LEU A 84 -3.20 4.24 -0.21
N GLN A 85 -3.27 2.92 -0.22
CA GLN A 85 -2.15 2.06 -0.61
C GLN A 85 -1.99 1.95 -2.13
N GLU A 86 -3.05 2.29 -2.90
CA GLU A 86 -3.05 2.31 -4.36
C GLU A 86 -3.46 3.67 -4.89
N SER A 87 -2.95 4.03 -6.05
CA SER A 87 -3.22 5.28 -6.73
C SER A 87 -3.51 5.03 -8.20
N LEU A 88 -4.27 5.92 -8.83
CA LEU A 88 -4.33 6.04 -10.26
C LEU A 88 -3.45 7.21 -10.71
N TYR A 89 -2.81 7.04 -11.85
CA TYR A 89 -1.90 8.01 -12.44
C TYR A 89 -2.40 8.41 -13.82
N SER A 90 -2.57 9.70 -14.07
CA SER A 90 -3.03 10.17 -15.38
C SER A 90 -2.19 11.30 -15.94
N LEU A 91 -2.20 11.45 -17.25
CA LEU A 91 -1.66 12.60 -17.97
C LEU A 91 -2.44 12.83 -19.26
N VAL A 92 -2.35 14.06 -19.78
CA VAL A 92 -2.90 14.42 -21.09
C VAL A 92 -1.75 14.74 -22.02
N GLN A 93 -1.75 14.13 -23.20
CA GLN A 93 -0.81 14.41 -24.28
C GLN A 93 -1.48 14.20 -25.65
N ASN A 94 -1.14 15.00 -26.64
CA ASN A 94 -1.60 14.82 -28.05
C ASN A 94 -3.12 14.64 -28.20
N ASP A 95 -3.94 15.40 -27.46
CA ASP A 95 -5.40 15.25 -27.40
C ASP A 95 -5.88 13.84 -26.93
N GLU A 96 -5.06 13.18 -26.10
CA GLU A 96 -5.38 11.90 -25.44
C GLU A 96 -5.25 12.04 -23.92
N PHE A 97 -6.17 11.41 -23.20
CA PHE A 97 -6.11 11.21 -21.75
C PHE A 97 -5.67 9.78 -21.47
N LEU A 98 -4.52 9.64 -20.84
CA LEU A 98 -3.95 8.36 -20.42
C LEU A 98 -4.12 8.20 -18.91
N ILE A 99 -4.54 7.00 -18.47
CA ILE A 99 -4.65 6.67 -17.04
C ILE A 99 -4.28 5.21 -16.80
N SER A 100 -3.57 4.95 -15.71
CA SER A 100 -3.12 3.59 -15.35
C SER A 100 -3.08 3.41 -13.83
N ASN A 101 -3.19 2.17 -13.36
CA ASN A 101 -2.91 1.77 -11.99
C ASN A 101 -1.42 1.55 -11.71
N SER A 102 -0.57 1.65 -12.73
CA SER A 102 0.89 1.56 -12.62
C SER A 102 1.55 2.81 -13.20
N LEU A 103 2.26 3.57 -12.36
CA LEU A 103 3.04 4.72 -12.82
C LEU A 103 4.14 4.32 -13.82
N PRO A 104 4.93 3.24 -13.60
CA PRO A 104 5.89 2.77 -14.59
C PRO A 104 5.26 2.41 -15.94
N PHE A 105 4.06 1.81 -15.94
CA PHE A 105 3.35 1.49 -17.18
C PHE A 105 2.95 2.76 -17.93
N LEU A 106 2.34 3.72 -17.23
CA LEU A 106 1.98 5.02 -17.81
C LEU A 106 3.20 5.71 -18.44
N LEU A 107 4.35 5.72 -17.75
CA LEU A 107 5.58 6.33 -18.24
C LEU A 107 6.22 5.56 -19.40
N ALA A 108 6.12 4.24 -19.40
CA ALA A 108 6.60 3.40 -20.51
C ALA A 108 5.80 3.67 -21.78
N TYR A 109 4.48 3.73 -21.67
CA TYR A 109 3.55 3.95 -22.77
C TYR A 109 3.64 5.37 -23.32
N SER A 110 3.60 6.38 -22.47
CA SER A 110 3.65 7.80 -22.85
C SER A 110 5.04 8.28 -23.31
N GLY A 111 6.10 7.48 -23.09
CA GLY A 111 7.49 7.86 -23.42
C GLY A 111 8.13 8.88 -22.48
N HIS A 112 7.44 9.33 -21.45
CA HIS A 112 7.96 10.30 -20.49
C HIS A 112 8.95 9.69 -19.50
N GLN A 113 9.77 10.53 -18.87
CA GLN A 113 10.82 10.13 -17.93
C GLN A 113 10.84 11.04 -16.70
N LEU A 114 11.26 10.46 -15.57
CA LEU A 114 11.57 11.22 -14.38
C LEU A 114 12.77 12.16 -14.61
N ASP A 115 12.76 13.32 -13.96
CA ASP A 115 13.92 14.23 -13.96
C ASP A 115 14.98 13.71 -12.96
N THR A 116 16.12 13.29 -13.47
CA THR A 116 17.23 12.78 -12.66
C THR A 116 17.87 13.83 -11.75
N ASN A 117 17.56 15.11 -11.94
CA ASN A 117 17.98 16.22 -11.10
C ASN A 117 16.93 16.67 -10.08
N TYR A 118 15.79 16.01 -10.04
CA TYR A 118 14.78 16.19 -9.01
C TYR A 118 14.92 15.12 -7.92
N TYR A 119 15.04 15.54 -6.67
CA TYR A 119 15.34 14.66 -5.53
C TYR A 119 14.15 14.43 -4.62
N GLY A 120 12.96 14.95 -4.96
CA GLY A 120 11.77 14.92 -4.14
C GLY A 120 10.79 13.77 -4.41
N TYR A 121 11.04 12.89 -5.37
CA TYR A 121 10.06 11.87 -5.78
C TYR A 121 9.59 10.96 -4.65
N GLU A 122 10.49 10.55 -3.74
CA GLU A 122 10.10 9.74 -2.58
C GLU A 122 9.13 10.51 -1.68
N TYR A 123 9.37 11.82 -1.47
CA TYR A 123 8.44 12.67 -0.74
C TYR A 123 7.11 12.81 -1.49
N ASP A 124 7.13 13.09 -2.79
CA ASP A 124 5.92 13.35 -3.58
C ASP A 124 5.01 12.11 -3.60
N LEU A 125 5.56 10.93 -3.88
CA LEU A 125 4.82 9.67 -3.88
C LEU A 125 4.22 9.35 -2.51
N ASN A 126 4.93 9.66 -1.42
CA ASN A 126 4.51 9.38 -0.05
C ASN A 126 3.90 10.60 0.67
N SER A 127 3.70 11.74 0.00
CA SER A 127 3.28 13.01 0.62
C SER A 127 1.93 12.93 1.32
N ILE A 128 1.08 12.04 0.89
CA ILE A 128 -0.20 11.75 1.53
C ILE A 128 -0.04 11.33 3.00
N PHE A 129 1.10 10.75 3.36
CA PHE A 129 1.46 10.43 4.75
C PHE A 129 1.40 11.64 5.71
N PHE A 130 1.48 12.85 5.18
CA PHE A 130 1.38 14.09 5.95
C PHE A 130 -0.03 14.68 5.98
N GLY A 131 -1.03 13.92 5.50
CA GLY A 131 -2.45 14.29 5.46
C GLY A 131 -2.87 14.97 4.14
N SER A 132 -4.18 15.06 3.94
CA SER A 132 -4.80 15.58 2.70
C SER A 132 -4.30 16.96 2.29
N LYS A 133 -4.10 17.86 3.26
CA LYS A 133 -3.62 19.24 3.03
C LYS A 133 -2.18 19.33 2.51
N ARG A 134 -1.38 18.29 2.67
CA ARG A 134 0.04 18.24 2.26
C ARG A 134 0.29 17.24 1.15
N CYS A 135 -0.74 16.55 0.71
CA CYS A 135 -0.66 15.58 -0.37
C CYS A 135 -0.29 16.28 -1.67
N VAL A 136 0.80 15.85 -2.28
CA VAL A 136 1.18 16.25 -3.63
C VAL A 136 0.30 15.48 -4.61
N LYS A 137 -0.45 16.20 -5.44
CA LYS A 137 -1.31 15.61 -6.46
C LYS A 137 -0.63 15.57 -7.84
N GLU A 138 0.42 16.33 -8.03
CA GLU A 138 1.13 16.47 -9.30
C GLU A 138 2.56 15.97 -9.20
N LEU A 139 2.90 14.94 -9.95
CA LEU A 139 4.27 14.45 -10.07
C LEU A 139 4.93 15.11 -11.28
N LYS A 140 5.94 15.95 -11.04
CA LYS A 140 6.66 16.66 -12.08
C LYS A 140 7.67 15.75 -12.75
N LEU A 141 7.52 15.54 -14.04
CA LEU A 141 8.46 14.84 -14.90
C LEU A 141 9.42 15.84 -15.57
N LYS A 142 10.33 15.31 -16.40
CA LYS A 142 11.26 16.17 -17.16
C LYS A 142 10.53 17.15 -18.06
N ASN A 143 9.48 16.73 -18.78
CA ASN A 143 8.74 17.54 -19.75
C ASN A 143 7.21 17.37 -19.64
N ALA A 144 6.69 16.85 -18.55
CA ALA A 144 5.26 16.63 -18.36
C ALA A 144 4.90 16.65 -16.87
N ILE A 145 3.61 16.58 -16.59
CA ILE A 145 3.06 16.43 -15.24
C ILE A 145 2.12 15.22 -15.23
N VAL A 146 2.29 14.33 -14.27
CA VAL A 146 1.35 13.24 -13.99
C VAL A 146 0.47 13.65 -12.82
N GLN A 147 -0.85 13.50 -12.96
CA GLN A 147 -1.81 13.64 -11.87
C GLN A 147 -1.85 12.34 -11.08
N MET A 148 -1.88 12.43 -9.75
CA MET A 148 -1.99 11.29 -8.83
C MET A 148 -3.35 11.33 -8.14
N HIS A 149 -4.23 10.39 -8.47
CA HIS A 149 -5.58 10.28 -7.93
C HIS A 149 -5.62 9.24 -6.81
N ARG A 150 -6.19 9.63 -5.66
CA ARG A 150 -6.25 8.79 -4.46
C ARG A 150 -7.55 9.02 -3.71
N TYR A 151 -8.16 7.93 -3.27
CA TYR A 151 -9.39 7.97 -2.45
C TYR A 151 -10.50 8.81 -3.08
N CYS A 152 -10.73 8.61 -4.39
CA CYS A 152 -11.74 9.31 -5.16
C CYS A 152 -12.26 8.44 -6.30
N ASN A 153 -13.41 8.82 -6.85
CA ASN A 153 -13.85 8.39 -8.16
C ASN A 153 -13.50 9.49 -9.16
N LEU A 154 -12.85 9.15 -10.26
CA LEU A 154 -12.43 10.11 -11.28
C LEU A 154 -13.37 10.02 -12.49
N LYS A 155 -14.22 11.02 -12.69
CA LYS A 155 -15.04 11.14 -13.92
C LYS A 155 -14.24 11.84 -15.01
N VAL A 156 -14.22 11.22 -16.20
CA VAL A 156 -13.56 11.76 -17.39
C VAL A 156 -14.55 11.80 -18.53
N SER A 157 -14.72 12.96 -19.17
CA SER A 157 -15.62 13.14 -20.31
C SER A 157 -14.92 12.89 -21.65
N CYS A 158 -15.69 12.71 -22.72
CA CYS A 158 -15.19 12.60 -24.10
C CYS A 158 -14.39 13.84 -24.57
N ASN A 159 -14.54 14.99 -23.92
CA ASN A 159 -13.75 16.20 -24.16
C ASN A 159 -12.46 16.26 -23.31
N LEU A 160 -12.09 15.16 -22.64
CA LEU A 160 -10.93 15.02 -21.75
C LEU A 160 -10.97 15.91 -20.49
N LEU A 161 -12.14 16.46 -20.16
CA LEU A 161 -12.36 17.15 -18.89
C LEU A 161 -12.55 16.11 -17.80
N TRP A 162 -11.86 16.28 -16.68
CA TRP A 162 -11.97 15.35 -15.56
C TRP A 162 -12.26 16.03 -14.22
N LYS A 163 -12.88 15.29 -13.32
CA LYS A 163 -13.22 15.73 -11.98
C LYS A 163 -13.09 14.60 -10.98
N GLU A 164 -12.39 14.84 -9.86
CA GLU A 164 -12.38 13.95 -8.70
C GLU A 164 -13.68 14.10 -7.91
N ILE A 165 -14.32 12.99 -7.61
CA ILE A 165 -15.48 12.88 -6.71
C ILE A 165 -14.96 12.20 -5.44
N PRO A 166 -14.89 12.91 -4.30
CA PRO A 166 -14.45 12.33 -3.04
C PRO A 166 -15.32 11.13 -2.65
N LYS A 167 -14.70 10.09 -2.13
CA LYS A 167 -15.43 8.97 -1.52
C LYS A 167 -15.97 9.42 -0.17
N SER A 168 -17.21 9.04 0.10
CA SER A 168 -17.85 9.22 1.41
C SER A 168 -18.36 7.88 1.87
N ALA A 169 -17.90 7.44 3.03
CA ALA A 169 -18.41 6.25 3.68
C ALA A 169 -18.83 6.66 5.10
N LYS A 170 -19.94 6.13 5.58
CA LYS A 170 -20.40 6.33 6.95
C LYS A 170 -21.14 5.08 7.43
N VAL A 171 -20.76 4.62 8.62
CA VAL A 171 -21.39 3.51 9.30
C VAL A 171 -21.51 3.88 10.77
N GLU A 172 -22.62 3.57 11.39
CA GLU A 172 -22.81 3.85 12.82
C GLU A 172 -22.22 2.68 13.64
N LEU A 173 -21.24 2.98 14.47
CA LEU A 173 -20.59 2.04 15.41
C LEU A 173 -20.68 2.62 16.81
N ARG A 174 -21.34 1.91 17.72
CA ARG A 174 -21.53 2.36 19.13
C ARG A 174 -20.82 1.45 20.13
N THR A 175 -20.75 0.14 19.84
CA THR A 175 -20.21 -0.89 20.73
C THR A 175 -19.16 -1.73 20.01
N PHE A 176 -18.39 -2.49 20.79
CA PHE A 176 -17.48 -3.47 20.19
C PHE A 176 -18.23 -4.52 19.36
N ASN A 177 -19.43 -4.91 19.75
CA ASN A 177 -20.21 -5.88 18.99
C ASN A 177 -20.64 -5.30 17.64
N ASP A 178 -21.06 -4.03 17.55
CA ASP A 178 -21.37 -3.36 16.29
C ASP A 178 -20.15 -3.37 15.36
N TYR A 179 -18.98 -3.01 15.92
CA TYR A 179 -17.73 -3.02 15.19
C TYR A 179 -17.37 -4.41 14.65
N LYS A 180 -17.38 -5.42 15.54
CA LYS A 180 -17.05 -6.82 15.19
C LYS A 180 -18.00 -7.40 14.13
N LEU A 181 -19.30 -7.18 14.31
CA LEU A 181 -20.33 -7.63 13.37
C LEU A 181 -20.13 -6.97 11.99
N LYS A 182 -20.01 -5.64 11.96
CA LYS A 182 -19.84 -4.91 10.72
C LYS A 182 -18.56 -5.27 9.98
N MET A 183 -17.46 -5.45 10.72
CA MET A 183 -16.17 -5.91 10.16
C MET A 183 -16.32 -7.31 9.54
N SER A 184 -16.94 -8.24 10.25
CA SER A 184 -17.16 -9.61 9.77
C SER A 184 -18.09 -9.65 8.54
N GLU A 185 -19.18 -8.88 8.55
CA GLU A 185 -20.09 -8.76 7.39
C GLU A 185 -19.36 -8.22 6.15
N THR A 186 -18.56 -7.16 6.33
CA THR A 186 -17.83 -6.54 5.22
C THR A 186 -16.78 -7.50 4.66
N LEU A 187 -16.01 -8.15 5.52
CA LEU A 187 -15.03 -9.18 5.11
C LEU A 187 -15.71 -10.35 4.40
N HIS A 188 -16.84 -10.83 4.92
CA HIS A 188 -17.61 -11.90 4.27
C HIS A 188 -18.05 -11.51 2.86
N LYS A 189 -18.58 -10.30 2.68
CA LYS A 189 -18.99 -9.78 1.35
C LYS A 189 -17.80 -9.67 0.38
N ILE A 190 -16.63 -9.18 0.86
CA ILE A 190 -15.40 -9.11 0.06
C ILE A 190 -14.96 -10.51 -0.39
N ILE A 191 -14.97 -11.50 0.52
CA ILE A 191 -14.59 -12.88 0.21
C ILE A 191 -15.61 -13.51 -0.75
N SER A 192 -16.91 -13.28 -0.52
CA SER A 192 -17.97 -13.76 -1.43
C SER A 192 -17.81 -13.16 -2.83
N ASN A 193 -17.54 -11.86 -2.92
CA ASN A 193 -17.25 -11.21 -4.19
C ASN A 193 -16.02 -11.83 -4.87
N ALA A 194 -14.95 -12.12 -4.12
CA ALA A 194 -13.72 -12.71 -4.65
C ALA A 194 -13.89 -14.16 -5.14
N SER A 195 -14.83 -14.89 -4.56
CA SER A 195 -15.15 -16.29 -4.91
C SER A 195 -16.39 -16.45 -5.81
N ASP A 196 -16.89 -15.36 -6.37
CA ASP A 196 -18.01 -15.40 -7.30
C ASP A 196 -17.66 -16.27 -8.53
N ALA A 197 -18.59 -17.19 -8.90
CA ALA A 197 -18.38 -18.14 -10.00
C ALA A 197 -18.21 -17.48 -11.37
N LYS A 198 -18.67 -16.24 -11.54
CA LYS A 198 -18.56 -15.48 -12.79
C LYS A 198 -17.21 -14.78 -12.95
N ARG A 199 -16.38 -14.75 -11.90
CA ARG A 199 -15.00 -14.25 -12.02
C ARG A 199 -14.15 -15.15 -12.89
N LYS A 200 -13.32 -14.52 -13.71
CA LYS A 200 -12.29 -15.21 -14.51
C LYS A 200 -11.14 -15.71 -13.64
N CYS A 201 -10.93 -15.09 -12.49
CA CYS A 201 -9.86 -15.44 -11.56
C CYS A 201 -10.43 -15.75 -10.18
N GLN A 202 -10.02 -16.88 -9.60
CA GLN A 202 -10.32 -17.29 -8.24
C GLN A 202 -9.12 -16.96 -7.34
N TYR A 203 -9.38 -16.42 -6.16
CA TYR A 203 -8.35 -16.00 -5.23
C TYR A 203 -8.24 -16.94 -4.03
N ASN A 204 -7.04 -17.38 -3.71
CA ASN A 204 -6.75 -18.05 -2.45
C ASN A 204 -6.81 -17.05 -1.29
N LEU A 205 -7.23 -17.51 -0.09
CA LEU A 205 -7.23 -16.67 1.10
C LEU A 205 -5.95 -16.91 1.90
N VAL A 206 -5.16 -15.86 2.08
CA VAL A 206 -3.88 -15.91 2.80
C VAL A 206 -3.82 -14.75 3.79
N THR A 207 -3.30 -14.96 4.98
CA THR A 207 -3.11 -13.90 5.97
C THR A 207 -1.72 -13.92 6.56
N THR A 208 -1.35 -12.84 7.24
CA THR A 208 -0.14 -12.77 8.04
C THR A 208 -0.46 -12.89 9.52
N VAL A 209 0.41 -13.51 10.30
CA VAL A 209 0.31 -13.61 11.75
C VAL A 209 1.65 -13.34 12.42
N SER A 210 1.64 -12.66 13.57
CA SER A 210 2.83 -12.38 14.39
C SER A 210 2.45 -12.29 15.86
N LYS A 211 3.42 -12.08 16.76
CA LYS A 211 3.15 -11.82 18.17
C LYS A 211 2.60 -10.41 18.44
N GLY A 212 2.49 -9.56 17.42
CA GLY A 212 1.88 -8.25 17.52
C GLY A 212 0.35 -8.28 17.49
N TYR A 213 -0.30 -7.20 17.90
CA TYR A 213 -1.76 -7.07 17.89
C TYR A 213 -2.37 -7.13 16.50
N ASP A 214 -1.78 -6.38 15.58
CA ASP A 214 -2.44 -6.01 14.33
C ASP A 214 -2.61 -7.22 13.40
N ALA A 215 -1.54 -8.00 13.22
CA ALA A 215 -1.57 -9.22 12.41
C ALA A 215 -2.41 -10.32 13.08
N SER A 216 -2.29 -10.52 14.40
CA SER A 216 -3.05 -11.54 15.12
C SER A 216 -4.56 -11.26 15.10
N ALA A 217 -4.99 -10.01 15.27
CA ALA A 217 -6.41 -9.66 15.21
C ALA A 217 -6.97 -9.79 13.79
N SER A 218 -6.20 -9.39 12.78
CA SER A 218 -6.59 -9.56 11.38
C SER A 218 -6.73 -11.04 11.03
N SER A 219 -5.78 -11.88 11.45
CA SER A 219 -5.86 -13.33 11.22
C SER A 219 -7.04 -13.96 11.96
N ALA A 220 -7.33 -13.55 13.20
CA ALA A 220 -8.47 -14.07 13.97
C ALA A 220 -9.83 -13.78 13.29
N LEU A 221 -9.96 -12.60 12.63
CA LEU A 221 -11.17 -12.23 11.90
C LEU A 221 -11.36 -13.04 10.61
N VAL A 222 -10.30 -13.22 9.82
CA VAL A 222 -10.43 -13.88 8.51
C VAL A 222 -10.42 -15.41 8.60
N HIS A 223 -9.90 -15.99 9.68
CA HIS A 223 -9.94 -17.44 9.90
C HIS A 223 -11.38 -17.97 9.94
N ASP A 224 -12.29 -17.28 10.63
CA ASP A 224 -13.72 -17.66 10.69
C ASP A 224 -14.41 -17.63 9.33
N LEU A 225 -13.83 -16.93 8.38
CA LEU A 225 -14.36 -16.75 7.02
C LEU A 225 -13.68 -17.70 6.00
N GLY A 226 -12.96 -18.70 6.48
CA GLY A 226 -12.37 -19.74 5.64
C GLY A 226 -10.92 -19.53 5.24
N CYS A 227 -10.24 -18.49 5.72
CA CYS A 227 -8.80 -18.33 5.51
C CYS A 227 -8.03 -19.39 6.33
N ASN A 228 -7.42 -20.37 5.66
CA ASN A 228 -6.72 -21.49 6.29
C ASN A 228 -5.19 -21.41 6.15
N THR A 229 -4.64 -20.38 5.49
CA THR A 229 -3.20 -20.23 5.26
C THR A 229 -2.67 -18.99 5.97
N ALA A 230 -1.73 -19.16 6.87
CA ALA A 230 -1.09 -18.10 7.65
C ALA A 230 0.41 -18.02 7.37
N LEU A 231 0.91 -16.82 7.10
CA LEU A 231 2.32 -16.51 6.88
C LEU A 231 2.91 -15.86 8.13
N THR A 232 4.10 -16.28 8.54
CA THR A 232 4.82 -15.67 9.65
C THR A 232 6.32 -15.69 9.42
N PHE A 233 7.05 -14.78 10.07
CA PHE A 233 8.51 -14.76 10.04
C PHE A 233 9.09 -15.38 11.32
N SER A 234 10.06 -16.28 11.18
CA SER A 234 10.80 -16.87 12.29
C SER A 234 11.64 -15.82 13.02
N SER A 235 12.24 -14.91 12.30
CA SER A 235 12.94 -13.75 12.84
C SER A 235 13.26 -12.77 11.72
N PRO A 236 12.75 -11.54 11.74
CA PRO A 236 13.19 -10.51 10.81
C PRO A 236 14.56 -9.95 11.19
N GLU A 237 14.97 -10.03 12.44
CA GLU A 237 16.28 -9.64 12.96
C GLU A 237 16.83 -10.70 13.92
N LYS A 238 18.18 -10.80 13.98
CA LYS A 238 18.93 -11.83 14.67
C LYS A 238 18.59 -12.05 16.16
N TYR A 239 17.80 -11.14 16.76
CA TYR A 239 17.54 -11.14 18.22
C TYR A 239 16.07 -11.02 18.61
N VAL A 240 15.13 -11.04 17.64
CA VAL A 240 13.70 -10.82 17.93
C VAL A 240 12.88 -11.97 17.37
N ASN A 241 12.32 -12.77 18.24
CA ASN A 241 11.35 -13.80 17.85
C ASN A 241 9.94 -13.17 17.81
N ASP A 242 9.47 -12.83 16.61
CA ASP A 242 8.12 -12.34 16.34
C ASP A 242 7.23 -13.41 15.65
N SER A 243 7.68 -14.68 15.67
CA SER A 243 6.95 -15.79 15.06
C SER A 243 5.55 -15.95 15.65
N GLY A 244 4.55 -15.96 14.80
CA GLY A 244 3.15 -16.16 15.12
C GLY A 244 2.69 -17.62 15.04
N VAL A 245 3.59 -18.59 14.91
CA VAL A 245 3.25 -20.02 14.75
C VAL A 245 2.32 -20.49 15.87
N GLU A 246 2.66 -20.24 17.14
CA GLU A 246 1.84 -20.61 18.29
C GLU A 246 0.43 -20.00 18.20
N ILE A 247 0.34 -18.74 17.83
CA ILE A 247 -0.95 -18.03 17.69
C ILE A 247 -1.77 -18.63 16.55
N ALA A 248 -1.15 -18.89 15.41
CA ALA A 248 -1.80 -19.52 14.26
C ALA A 248 -2.33 -20.92 14.59
N GLN A 249 -1.57 -21.70 15.35
CA GLN A 249 -2.00 -23.02 15.85
C GLN A 249 -3.20 -22.91 16.79
N LEU A 250 -3.16 -21.98 17.75
CA LEU A 250 -4.25 -21.73 18.69
C LEU A 250 -5.53 -21.22 18.00
N LEU A 251 -5.38 -20.45 16.90
CA LEU A 251 -6.49 -20.00 16.06
C LEU A 251 -7.04 -21.11 15.15
N GLY A 252 -6.33 -22.25 14.98
CA GLY A 252 -6.79 -23.39 14.20
C GLY A 252 -6.38 -23.38 12.72
N TYR A 253 -5.37 -22.57 12.34
CA TYR A 253 -4.85 -22.56 10.97
C TYR A 253 -4.30 -23.93 10.55
N LYS A 254 -4.68 -24.39 9.36
CA LYS A 254 -4.25 -25.70 8.80
C LYS A 254 -2.88 -25.61 8.14
N ASN A 255 -2.61 -24.49 7.44
CA ASN A 255 -1.38 -24.24 6.72
C ASN A 255 -0.64 -23.06 7.36
N ILE A 256 0.42 -23.34 8.09
CA ILE A 256 1.24 -22.32 8.74
C ILE A 256 2.61 -22.34 8.07
N ILE A 257 2.96 -21.25 7.40
CA ILE A 257 4.20 -21.14 6.64
C ILE A 257 5.08 -20.11 7.32
N GLU A 258 6.16 -20.61 7.93
CA GLU A 258 7.15 -19.79 8.58
C GLU A 258 8.36 -19.57 7.65
N GLY A 259 8.70 -18.31 7.42
CA GLY A 259 9.80 -17.92 6.56
C GLY A 259 10.87 -17.11 7.28
N ASN A 260 12.07 -17.10 6.72
CA ASN A 260 13.13 -16.22 7.20
C ASN A 260 12.97 -14.83 6.57
N GLY A 261 12.86 -13.79 7.40
CA GLY A 261 12.68 -12.41 6.94
C GLY A 261 13.81 -11.83 6.09
N CYS A 262 14.96 -12.50 6.01
CA CYS A 262 16.09 -12.12 5.15
C CYS A 262 16.16 -12.98 3.86
N ALA A 263 15.31 -13.99 3.68
CA ALA A 263 15.40 -14.90 2.52
C ALA A 263 15.19 -14.19 1.18
N TYR A 264 14.45 -13.08 1.15
CA TYR A 264 14.31 -12.25 -0.05
C TYR A 264 15.64 -11.79 -0.65
N MET A 265 16.71 -11.66 0.16
CA MET A 265 18.04 -11.23 -0.32
C MET A 265 18.71 -12.26 -1.23
N ASN A 266 18.24 -13.50 -1.26
CA ASN A 266 18.76 -14.55 -2.12
C ASN A 266 18.07 -14.58 -3.51
N ASN A 267 17.11 -13.69 -3.77
CA ASN A 267 16.40 -13.66 -5.04
C ASN A 267 17.27 -13.12 -6.17
N THR A 268 16.94 -13.52 -7.40
CA THR A 268 17.53 -13.00 -8.64
C THR A 268 16.61 -12.03 -9.39
N ALA A 269 15.37 -11.86 -8.92
CA ALA A 269 14.44 -10.87 -9.42
C ALA A 269 14.73 -9.49 -8.81
N LEU A 270 14.22 -8.44 -9.41
CA LEU A 270 14.41 -7.06 -8.93
C LEU A 270 13.28 -6.63 -7.99
N TRP A 271 12.97 -7.42 -6.95
CA TRP A 271 11.87 -7.13 -6.02
C TRP A 271 12.00 -5.78 -5.33
N GLU A 272 13.23 -5.40 -4.99
CA GLU A 272 13.51 -4.10 -4.38
C GLU A 272 13.26 -2.94 -5.36
N ALA A 273 13.42 -3.17 -6.67
CA ALA A 273 13.08 -2.19 -7.69
C ALA A 273 11.56 -2.06 -7.86
N GLU A 274 10.82 -3.17 -7.80
CA GLU A 274 9.35 -3.17 -7.79
C GLU A 274 8.82 -2.32 -6.63
N SER A 275 9.29 -2.55 -5.42
CA SER A 275 8.91 -1.77 -4.24
C SER A 275 9.30 -0.29 -4.37
N ALA A 276 10.53 -0.01 -4.79
CA ALA A 276 11.03 1.37 -4.92
C ALA A 276 10.24 2.18 -5.96
N SER A 277 9.82 1.56 -7.07
CA SER A 277 9.05 2.24 -8.12
C SER A 277 7.69 2.79 -7.62
N CYS A 278 7.14 2.18 -6.58
CA CYS A 278 5.88 2.61 -5.95
C CYS A 278 6.07 3.59 -4.78
N GLY A 279 7.31 3.96 -4.47
CA GLY A 279 7.63 4.83 -3.32
C GLY A 279 7.96 4.07 -2.03
N ASP A 280 7.82 2.74 -2.00
CA ASP A 280 8.27 1.93 -0.87
C ASP A 280 9.78 1.72 -0.93
N VAL A 281 10.47 2.22 0.08
CA VAL A 281 11.92 2.11 0.20
C VAL A 281 12.33 1.02 1.20
N GLY A 282 11.72 -0.16 1.08
CA GLY A 282 12.13 -1.40 1.74
C GLY A 282 11.18 -1.97 2.79
N CYS A 283 10.00 -1.37 3.05
CA CYS A 283 9.12 -1.82 4.13
C CYS A 283 8.53 -3.22 3.89
N LEU A 284 8.08 -3.51 2.67
CA LEU A 284 7.37 -4.74 2.34
C LEU A 284 8.22 -5.79 1.59
N VAL A 285 9.43 -5.45 1.17
CA VAL A 285 10.23 -6.34 0.32
C VAL A 285 10.49 -7.72 0.96
N ALA A 286 10.56 -7.80 2.29
CA ALA A 286 10.72 -9.06 3.01
C ALA A 286 9.56 -10.05 2.78
N PHE A 287 8.34 -9.57 2.53
CA PHE A 287 7.18 -10.41 2.26
C PHE A 287 7.30 -11.20 0.96
N ASN A 288 8.16 -10.76 0.03
CA ASN A 288 8.42 -11.51 -1.20
C ASN A 288 9.06 -12.90 -0.95
N THR A 289 9.56 -13.16 0.25
CA THR A 289 9.91 -14.51 0.71
C THR A 289 8.75 -15.50 0.53
N PHE A 290 7.51 -15.04 0.62
CA PHE A 290 6.30 -15.86 0.50
C PHE A 290 5.62 -15.72 -0.87
N GLU A 291 6.27 -15.16 -1.88
CA GLU A 291 5.67 -14.84 -3.19
C GLU A 291 4.88 -16.01 -3.78
N GLN A 292 5.44 -17.21 -3.75
CA GLN A 292 4.78 -18.41 -4.30
C GLN A 292 3.51 -18.81 -3.56
N VAL A 293 3.34 -18.37 -2.33
CA VAL A 293 2.18 -18.71 -1.49
C VAL A 293 1.05 -17.69 -1.66
N TYR A 294 1.40 -16.40 -1.72
CA TYR A 294 0.38 -15.35 -1.86
C TYR A 294 0.08 -14.95 -3.31
N LYS A 295 0.74 -15.58 -4.28
CA LYS A 295 0.35 -15.46 -5.68
C LYS A 295 -1.11 -15.91 -5.86
N ASP A 296 -1.86 -15.19 -6.71
CA ASP A 296 -3.28 -15.45 -6.98
C ASP A 296 -4.13 -15.48 -5.68
N SER A 297 -3.94 -14.48 -4.80
CA SER A 297 -4.62 -14.46 -3.49
C SER A 297 -5.19 -13.10 -3.08
N LEU A 298 -6.16 -13.16 -2.15
CA LEU A 298 -6.45 -12.09 -1.22
C LEU A 298 -5.47 -12.22 -0.05
N LEU A 299 -4.58 -11.25 0.10
CA LEU A 299 -3.58 -11.21 1.17
C LEU A 299 -4.06 -10.27 2.28
N PHE A 300 -4.53 -10.85 3.38
CA PHE A 300 -5.00 -10.08 4.55
C PHE A 300 -3.85 -9.69 5.45
N LEU A 301 -3.73 -8.39 5.72
CA LEU A 301 -2.64 -7.79 6.46
C LEU A 301 -3.16 -7.00 7.67
N GLY A 302 -2.37 -6.93 8.73
CA GLY A 302 -2.62 -6.08 9.90
C GLY A 302 -2.08 -4.65 9.77
N LEU A 303 -1.81 -4.18 8.55
CA LEU A 303 -1.22 -2.86 8.34
C LEU A 303 -2.13 -1.75 8.92
N LYS A 304 -1.50 -0.75 9.60
CA LYS A 304 -2.19 0.38 10.25
C LYS A 304 -3.08 0.05 11.44
N GLY A 305 -3.10 -1.18 11.92
CA GLY A 305 -3.78 -1.50 13.17
C GLY A 305 -3.28 -0.64 14.35
N ASP A 306 -1.99 -0.28 14.35
CA ASP A 306 -1.40 0.62 15.33
C ASP A 306 -2.02 2.04 15.33
N SER A 307 -2.50 2.50 14.21
CA SER A 307 -3.18 3.79 14.09
C SER A 307 -4.68 3.68 14.36
N ILE A 308 -5.35 2.68 13.78
CA ILE A 308 -6.81 2.53 13.87
C ILE A 308 -7.25 2.02 15.24
N TRP A 309 -6.51 1.09 15.85
CA TRP A 309 -6.83 0.49 17.14
C TRP A 309 -6.04 1.07 18.31
N GLY A 310 -5.37 2.21 18.10
CA GLY A 310 -4.62 2.91 19.14
C GLY A 310 -5.52 3.63 20.14
N LYS A 311 -4.97 3.89 21.35
CA LYS A 311 -5.60 4.69 22.43
C LYS A 311 -5.01 6.09 22.54
N ASP A 312 -4.25 6.57 21.58
CA ASP A 312 -3.54 7.85 21.66
C ASP A 312 -4.50 9.03 21.56
N GLU A 313 -4.77 9.66 22.70
CA GLU A 313 -5.61 10.85 22.81
C GLU A 313 -5.08 12.03 21.97
N SER A 314 -3.79 12.10 21.73
CA SER A 314 -3.20 13.15 20.89
C SER A 314 -3.72 13.10 19.45
N LEU A 315 -4.23 11.96 19.02
CA LEU A 315 -4.88 11.77 17.73
C LEU A 315 -6.36 12.17 17.77
N ALA A 316 -7.06 11.94 18.90
CA ALA A 316 -8.48 12.28 19.08
C ALA A 316 -8.75 13.79 19.03
N ASN A 317 -7.84 14.60 19.57
CA ASN A 317 -7.95 16.06 19.61
C ASN A 317 -7.56 16.78 18.31
N ARG A 318 -7.16 16.05 17.28
CA ARG A 318 -6.86 16.61 15.95
C ARG A 318 -8.10 16.54 15.07
N ASN A 319 -8.31 17.53 14.21
CA ASN A 319 -9.29 17.40 13.13
C ASN A 319 -9.06 16.07 12.43
N PHE A 320 -10.04 15.17 12.55
CA PHE A 320 -9.96 13.83 12.01
C PHE A 320 -9.67 13.89 10.52
N ASP A 321 -8.56 13.31 10.13
CA ASP A 321 -8.16 13.16 8.74
C ASP A 321 -7.91 11.65 8.50
N PHE A 322 -8.94 10.94 8.06
CA PHE A 322 -8.88 9.52 7.72
C PHE A 322 -7.72 9.24 6.76
N ILE A 323 -7.50 10.17 5.84
CA ILE A 323 -6.38 10.10 4.90
C ILE A 323 -5.06 9.94 5.66
N LYS A 324 -4.82 10.73 6.68
CA LYS A 324 -3.62 10.62 7.51
C LYS A 324 -3.54 9.31 8.30
N MET A 325 -4.67 8.77 8.73
CA MET A 325 -4.74 7.52 9.49
C MET A 325 -4.56 6.29 8.61
N SER A 326 -5.12 6.31 7.40
CA SER A 326 -5.12 5.19 6.46
C SER A 326 -3.83 5.02 5.68
N ILE A 327 -2.85 5.90 5.88
CA ILE A 327 -1.59 5.85 5.16
C ILE A 327 -0.70 4.72 5.65
N ALA A 328 -0.36 3.87 4.73
CA ALA A 328 0.87 3.12 4.79
C ALA A 328 1.96 3.85 3.97
N ALA A 329 3.19 3.86 4.46
CA ALA A 329 4.35 4.08 3.61
C ALA A 329 4.53 2.92 2.58
N GLU A 330 3.54 2.07 2.52
CA GLU A 330 3.51 0.79 1.87
C GLU A 330 2.42 0.87 0.80
N GLN A 331 2.73 1.58 -0.29
CA GLN A 331 1.90 1.53 -1.48
C GLN A 331 1.99 0.13 -2.08
N ASN A 332 0.92 -0.29 -2.77
CA ASN A 332 0.94 -1.56 -3.46
C ASN A 332 2.08 -1.58 -4.48
N PRO A 333 3.09 -2.39 -4.27
CA PRO A 333 4.21 -2.45 -5.19
C PRO A 333 3.84 -3.22 -6.46
N GLU A 334 4.60 -2.99 -7.51
CA GLU A 334 4.47 -3.66 -8.81
C GLU A 334 4.43 -5.20 -8.70
N HIS A 335 4.99 -5.78 -7.64
CA HIS A 335 4.96 -7.23 -7.45
C HIS A 335 3.54 -7.75 -7.15
N TYR A 336 2.67 -6.99 -6.48
CA TYR A 336 1.27 -7.39 -6.31
C TYR A 336 0.52 -7.39 -7.63
N LEU A 337 0.76 -6.37 -8.47
CA LEU A 337 0.20 -6.35 -9.83
C LEU A 337 0.67 -7.55 -10.65
N ARG A 338 1.94 -7.93 -10.53
CA ARG A 338 2.53 -9.07 -11.25
C ARG A 338 2.01 -10.41 -10.74
N ASN A 339 1.79 -10.55 -9.46
CA ASN A 339 1.44 -11.81 -8.81
C ASN A 339 -0.06 -12.05 -8.70
N ASN A 340 -0.90 -11.20 -9.30
CA ASN A 340 -2.35 -11.28 -9.14
C ASN A 340 -2.76 -11.33 -7.66
N THR A 341 -2.18 -10.44 -6.85
CA THR A 341 -2.42 -10.40 -5.40
C THR A 341 -3.17 -9.12 -5.04
N ILE A 342 -4.26 -9.24 -4.31
CA ILE A 342 -5.00 -8.12 -3.76
C ILE A 342 -4.71 -8.05 -2.26
N ALA A 343 -3.93 -7.05 -1.86
CA ALA A 343 -3.58 -6.85 -0.46
C ALA A 343 -4.69 -6.07 0.27
N ILE A 344 -5.20 -6.64 1.36
CA ILE A 344 -6.28 -6.08 2.17
C ILE A 344 -5.76 -5.76 3.56
N SER A 345 -5.63 -4.49 3.88
CA SER A 345 -5.35 -4.05 5.24
C SER A 345 -6.63 -4.11 6.07
N VAL A 346 -6.82 -5.17 6.84
CA VAL A 346 -8.06 -5.43 7.60
C VAL A 346 -8.43 -4.24 8.51
N PRO A 347 -7.51 -3.62 9.27
CA PRO A 347 -7.87 -2.48 10.11
C PRO A 347 -8.45 -1.30 9.34
N LEU A 348 -8.08 -1.11 8.07
CA LEU A 348 -8.54 0.02 7.25
C LEU A 348 -9.96 -0.14 6.71
N ILE A 349 -10.54 -1.34 6.72
CA ILE A 349 -11.88 -1.61 6.18
C ILE A 349 -12.94 -0.68 6.77
N LEU A 350 -12.93 -0.44 8.07
CA LEU A 350 -13.81 0.52 8.77
C LEU A 350 -13.05 1.74 9.29
N GLY A 351 -11.83 1.96 8.84
CA GLY A 351 -10.95 3.01 9.36
C GLY A 351 -11.49 4.43 9.20
N TYR A 352 -12.41 4.67 8.28
CA TYR A 352 -13.12 5.94 8.13
C TYR A 352 -14.02 6.27 9.33
N GLU A 353 -14.42 5.29 10.15
CA GLU A 353 -15.13 5.45 11.43
C GLU A 353 -14.16 5.46 12.63
N TRP A 354 -12.92 5.87 12.42
CA TRP A 354 -11.92 5.92 13.47
C TRP A 354 -12.38 6.64 14.77
N PRO A 355 -13.14 7.75 14.74
CA PRO A 355 -13.62 8.36 15.98
C PRO A 355 -14.45 7.40 16.83
N SER A 356 -15.40 6.68 16.21
CA SER A 356 -16.22 5.69 16.90
C SER A 356 -15.37 4.49 17.39
N ILE A 357 -14.39 4.04 16.58
CA ILE A 357 -13.46 2.97 16.97
C ILE A 357 -12.61 3.41 18.17
N TYR A 358 -12.16 4.66 18.20
CA TYR A 358 -11.44 5.22 19.34
C TYR A 358 -12.31 5.25 20.62
N GLU A 359 -13.55 5.68 20.54
CA GLU A 359 -14.50 5.69 21.65
C GLU A 359 -14.76 4.27 22.18
N ILE A 360 -15.01 3.31 21.30
CA ILE A 360 -15.16 1.89 21.66
C ILE A 360 -13.90 1.39 22.36
N ASN A 361 -12.73 1.67 21.82
CA ASN A 361 -11.45 1.18 22.36
C ASN A 361 -11.15 1.72 23.77
N ASN A 362 -11.75 2.86 24.15
CA ASN A 362 -11.62 3.50 25.45
C ASN A 362 -12.87 3.33 26.34
N SER A 363 -13.86 2.55 25.94
CA SER A 363 -15.08 2.31 26.71
C SER A 363 -14.85 1.37 27.89
N SER A 364 -15.74 1.41 28.89
CA SER A 364 -15.69 0.55 30.07
C SER A 364 -15.79 -0.95 29.74
N GLU A 365 -16.50 -1.31 28.68
CA GLU A 365 -16.59 -2.71 28.23
C GLU A 365 -15.25 -3.29 27.80
N MET A 366 -14.28 -2.43 27.45
CA MET A 366 -12.96 -2.81 26.96
C MET A 366 -11.88 -2.82 28.06
N GLU A 367 -12.17 -2.34 29.27
CA GLU A 367 -11.20 -2.24 30.37
C GLU A 367 -10.54 -3.58 30.70
N LYS A 368 -11.30 -4.68 30.74
CA LYS A 368 -10.75 -6.02 31.01
C LYS A 368 -9.74 -6.51 29.96
N TYR A 369 -9.76 -5.92 28.78
CA TYR A 369 -8.82 -6.22 27.68
C TYR A 369 -7.65 -5.24 27.62
N SER A 370 -7.64 -4.21 28.44
CA SER A 370 -6.51 -3.31 28.59
C SER A 370 -5.39 -3.97 29.39
N VAL A 371 -4.14 -3.69 28.96
CA VAL A 371 -2.92 -4.12 29.68
C VAL A 371 -2.11 -2.94 30.18
N GLY A 372 -2.54 -1.73 29.85
CA GLY A 372 -1.86 -0.47 30.17
C GLY A 372 -0.58 -0.24 29.34
N GLY A 373 0.01 0.95 29.54
CA GLY A 373 1.24 1.35 28.84
C GLY A 373 1.01 1.86 27.41
N GLU A 374 2.11 2.13 26.71
CA GLU A 374 2.07 2.70 25.35
C GLU A 374 1.61 1.71 24.29
N TYR A 375 1.73 0.40 24.56
CA TYR A 375 1.34 -0.67 23.63
C TYR A 375 0.06 -1.36 24.08
N ASP A 376 -0.97 -0.57 24.39
CA ASP A 376 -2.28 -1.06 24.84
C ASP A 376 -3.34 -0.88 23.75
N ARG A 377 -3.97 -2.00 23.32
CA ARG A 377 -4.97 -2.04 22.24
C ARG A 377 -6.08 -3.03 22.56
N PRO A 378 -7.11 -2.61 23.31
CA PRO A 378 -8.17 -3.49 23.78
C PRO A 378 -8.98 -4.16 22.66
N ILE A 379 -9.33 -3.48 21.56
CA ILE A 379 -10.10 -4.07 20.45
C ILE A 379 -9.37 -5.30 19.85
N PRO A 380 -8.13 -5.19 19.31
CA PRO A 380 -7.44 -6.35 18.78
C PRO A 380 -7.18 -7.42 19.83
N ARG A 381 -6.93 -7.03 21.07
CA ARG A 381 -6.77 -8.01 22.16
C ARG A 381 -8.05 -8.81 22.37
N ARG A 382 -9.20 -8.17 22.45
CA ARG A 382 -10.50 -8.83 22.61
C ARG A 382 -10.80 -9.78 21.45
N LEU A 383 -10.56 -9.36 20.21
CA LEU A 383 -10.75 -10.20 19.01
C LEU A 383 -9.96 -11.50 19.09
N VAL A 384 -8.74 -11.47 19.61
CA VAL A 384 -7.85 -12.63 19.69
C VAL A 384 -8.11 -13.46 20.94
N GLU A 385 -8.31 -12.84 22.12
CA GLU A 385 -8.59 -13.54 23.37
C GLU A 385 -9.96 -14.28 23.36
N GLU A 386 -10.99 -13.71 22.71
CA GLU A 386 -12.30 -14.39 22.53
C GLU A 386 -12.19 -15.65 21.66
N LYS A 387 -11.10 -15.83 20.91
CA LYS A 387 -10.78 -17.06 20.15
C LYS A 387 -9.98 -18.09 20.95
N GLY A 388 -9.76 -17.85 22.24
CA GLY A 388 -9.03 -18.76 23.12
C GLY A 388 -7.52 -18.60 23.11
N VAL A 389 -6.96 -17.60 22.43
CA VAL A 389 -5.53 -17.32 22.49
C VAL A 389 -5.18 -16.70 23.84
N PRO A 390 -4.27 -17.27 24.63
CA PRO A 390 -3.94 -16.77 25.95
C PRO A 390 -3.34 -15.36 25.90
N ARG A 391 -3.74 -14.50 26.85
CA ARG A 391 -3.27 -13.11 26.99
C ARG A 391 -1.74 -12.97 26.85
N LYS A 392 -0.99 -13.90 27.46
CA LYS A 392 0.47 -13.89 27.49
C LYS A 392 1.15 -14.22 26.15
N ALA A 393 0.40 -14.72 25.17
CA ALA A 393 0.99 -15.18 23.90
C ALA A 393 1.31 -14.03 22.95
N PHE A 394 0.68 -12.85 23.09
CA PHE A 394 0.79 -11.76 22.14
C PHE A 394 0.60 -10.36 22.77
N GLY A 395 0.98 -9.31 22.05
CA GLY A 395 0.60 -7.93 22.34
C GLY A 395 1.35 -7.26 23.51
N PHE A 396 2.54 -7.72 23.89
CA PHE A 396 3.34 -7.11 24.96
C PHE A 396 4.48 -6.25 24.46
N LYS A 397 4.98 -6.48 23.26
CA LYS A 397 6.09 -5.75 22.68
C LYS A 397 5.87 -5.51 21.20
N LYS A 398 6.08 -4.28 20.76
CA LYS A 398 6.01 -3.95 19.34
C LYS A 398 7.29 -4.38 18.66
N HIS A 399 7.16 -5.27 17.68
CA HIS A 399 8.21 -5.66 16.76
C HIS A 399 7.79 -5.19 15.37
N GLY A 400 8.69 -4.57 14.62
CA GLY A 400 8.43 -4.21 13.23
C GLY A 400 9.02 -5.24 12.30
N ALA A 401 8.24 -5.79 11.39
CA ALA A 401 8.73 -6.73 10.38
C ALA A 401 9.52 -6.04 9.25
N GLY A 402 9.39 -4.72 9.12
CA GLY A 402 9.98 -3.95 8.03
C GLY A 402 11.30 -3.28 8.41
N PHE A 403 12.22 -3.26 7.46
CA PHE A 403 13.35 -2.35 7.50
C PHE A 403 13.22 -1.34 6.35
N THR A 404 13.90 -0.21 6.45
CA THR A 404 13.87 0.80 5.40
C THR A 404 15.25 1.21 4.95
N TYR A 405 15.43 1.34 3.63
CA TYR A 405 16.64 1.90 3.06
C TYR A 405 16.76 3.41 3.26
N ARG A 406 15.67 4.08 3.62
CA ARG A 406 15.59 5.54 3.78
C ARG A 406 16.69 6.12 4.66
N PHE A 407 17.02 5.43 5.74
CA PHE A 407 18.01 5.87 6.73
C PHE A 407 19.43 5.40 6.44
N GLN A 408 19.66 4.71 5.33
CA GLN A 408 21.00 4.30 4.95
C GLN A 408 21.81 5.50 4.43
N PRO A 409 22.98 5.79 5.01
CA PRO A 409 23.73 7.00 4.66
C PRO A 409 24.44 6.90 3.30
N THR A 410 24.73 5.69 2.84
CA THR A 410 25.52 5.46 1.63
C THR A 410 25.00 4.25 0.83
N LEU A 411 25.34 4.17 -0.46
CA LEU A 411 25.09 2.98 -1.26
C LEU A 411 25.75 1.73 -0.66
N LYS A 412 26.92 1.86 -0.06
CA LYS A 412 27.61 0.72 0.58
C LYS A 412 26.79 0.15 1.74
N SER A 413 26.12 0.99 2.52
CA SER A 413 25.29 0.52 3.64
C SER A 413 23.98 -0.15 3.19
N VAL A 414 23.49 0.16 1.99
CA VAL A 414 22.31 -0.51 1.39
C VAL A 414 22.64 -1.97 1.04
N LYS A 415 23.89 -2.29 0.68
CA LYS A 415 24.31 -3.63 0.28
C LYS A 415 23.93 -4.74 1.26
N SER A 416 23.98 -4.46 2.56
CA SER A 416 23.68 -5.45 3.62
C SER A 416 22.17 -5.73 3.79
N LYS A 417 21.31 -5.01 3.06
CA LYS A 417 19.85 -5.02 3.19
C LYS A 417 19.14 -5.25 1.86
N MET A 418 19.88 -5.63 0.82
CA MET A 418 19.38 -5.76 -0.55
C MET A 418 19.96 -7.02 -1.19
N SER A 419 19.22 -7.67 -2.08
CA SER A 419 19.72 -8.77 -2.88
C SER A 419 20.92 -8.32 -3.72
N LEU A 420 21.85 -9.24 -4.00
CA LEU A 420 23.04 -8.92 -4.79
C LEU A 420 22.68 -8.46 -6.21
N THR A 421 21.66 -9.06 -6.80
CA THR A 421 21.16 -8.71 -8.13
C THR A 421 20.65 -7.28 -8.16
N SER A 422 19.78 -6.91 -7.25
CA SER A 422 19.25 -5.54 -7.13
C SER A 422 20.33 -4.53 -6.80
N TYR A 423 21.26 -4.89 -5.90
CA TYR A 423 22.36 -4.01 -5.57
C TYR A 423 23.27 -3.71 -6.76
N ASN A 424 23.64 -4.72 -7.55
CA ASN A 424 24.45 -4.53 -8.75
C ASN A 424 23.71 -3.67 -9.80
N SER A 425 22.44 -3.96 -10.06
CA SER A 425 21.61 -3.13 -10.94
C SER A 425 21.54 -1.65 -10.47
N LEU A 426 21.35 -1.43 -9.15
CA LEU A 426 21.36 -0.09 -8.57
C LEU A 426 22.72 0.61 -8.76
N LEU A 427 23.83 -0.10 -8.56
CA LEU A 427 25.17 0.46 -8.77
C LEU A 427 25.39 0.87 -10.24
N ASP A 428 25.00 0.02 -11.18
CA ASP A 428 25.17 0.30 -12.62
C ASP A 428 24.27 1.47 -13.04
N TYR A 429 23.04 1.53 -12.55
CA TYR A 429 22.18 2.68 -12.74
C TYR A 429 22.81 3.96 -12.15
N SER A 430 23.35 3.89 -10.94
CA SER A 430 23.97 5.04 -10.29
C SER A 430 25.18 5.63 -11.05
N LYS A 431 25.90 4.79 -11.80
CA LYS A 431 27.02 5.21 -12.68
C LYS A 431 26.53 5.77 -14.01
N SER A 432 25.43 5.22 -14.56
CA SER A 432 24.89 5.60 -15.89
C SER A 432 24.12 6.91 -15.89
N ILE A 433 23.53 7.28 -14.74
CA ILE A 433 22.65 8.43 -14.61
C ILE A 433 23.43 9.75 -14.70
N LYS A 434 23.02 10.61 -15.64
CA LYS A 434 23.56 11.95 -15.77
C LYS A 434 22.88 12.90 -14.77
N ARG A 435 23.63 13.39 -13.80
CA ARG A 435 23.18 14.37 -12.80
C ARG A 435 24.03 15.63 -12.83
N ASN A 436 23.40 16.77 -12.57
CA ASN A 436 24.14 17.99 -12.29
C ASN A 436 24.81 17.88 -10.91
N ARG A 437 26.12 17.77 -10.89
CA ARG A 437 26.92 17.57 -9.65
C ARG A 437 26.70 18.70 -8.64
N LEU A 438 26.64 19.95 -9.09
CA LEU A 438 26.42 21.10 -8.19
C LEU A 438 25.04 21.04 -7.53
N LYS A 439 23.98 20.75 -8.30
CA LYS A 439 22.63 20.55 -7.74
C LYS A 439 22.60 19.38 -6.76
N TYR A 440 23.29 18.28 -7.06
CA TYR A 440 23.34 17.13 -6.17
C TYR A 440 24.02 17.47 -4.84
N TYR A 441 25.22 18.09 -4.87
CA TYR A 441 25.92 18.45 -3.63
C TYR A 441 25.14 19.49 -2.82
N ALA A 442 24.53 20.48 -3.47
CA ALA A 442 23.67 21.45 -2.79
C ALA A 442 22.48 20.76 -2.09
N TYR A 443 21.87 19.78 -2.75
CA TYR A 443 20.80 18.98 -2.15
C TYR A 443 21.29 18.17 -0.93
N VAL A 444 22.40 17.49 -1.06
CA VAL A 444 23.02 16.69 0.02
C VAL A 444 23.34 17.57 1.23
N CYS A 445 23.99 18.73 1.02
CA CYS A 445 24.27 19.68 2.09
C CYS A 445 22.97 20.14 2.78
N LYS A 446 21.96 20.53 2.00
CA LYS A 446 20.66 20.95 2.52
C LYS A 446 19.98 19.82 3.32
N TYR A 447 20.05 18.58 2.86
CA TYR A 447 19.51 17.41 3.56
C TYR A 447 20.15 17.23 4.93
N TYR A 448 21.49 17.21 5.01
CA TYR A 448 22.20 17.03 6.28
C TYR A 448 22.00 18.20 7.24
N MET A 449 22.08 19.45 6.74
CA MET A 449 21.78 20.64 7.57
C MET A 449 20.38 20.58 8.17
N LYS A 450 19.39 20.20 7.37
CA LYS A 450 17.99 20.13 7.81
C LYS A 450 17.72 19.01 8.80
N ASN A 451 18.41 17.88 8.67
CA ASN A 451 18.25 16.72 9.55
C ASN A 451 19.27 16.71 10.70
N PHE A 452 20.16 17.71 10.79
CA PHE A 452 21.12 17.82 11.87
C PHE A 452 20.47 17.73 13.28
N PRO A 453 19.37 18.41 13.60
CA PRO A 453 18.73 18.28 14.90
C PRO A 453 18.31 16.84 15.22
N THR A 454 17.83 16.09 14.24
CA THR A 454 17.42 14.69 14.41
C THR A 454 18.63 13.79 14.71
N TYR A 455 19.72 13.94 13.95
CA TYR A 455 20.95 13.19 14.18
C TYR A 455 21.61 13.55 15.52
N PHE A 456 21.66 14.85 15.84
CA PHE A 456 22.16 15.33 17.13
C PHE A 456 21.37 14.72 18.29
N ASN A 457 20.03 14.81 18.26
CA ASN A 457 19.18 14.26 19.31
C ASN A 457 19.34 12.73 19.46
N TYR A 458 19.53 12.01 18.35
CA TYR A 458 19.81 10.58 18.40
C TYR A 458 21.13 10.27 19.11
N VAL A 459 22.20 11.03 18.83
CA VAL A 459 23.49 10.88 19.51
C VAL A 459 23.37 11.23 20.99
N MET A 460 22.71 12.34 21.32
CA MET A 460 22.50 12.76 22.71
C MET A 460 21.68 11.73 23.51
N HIS A 461 20.66 11.15 22.90
CA HIS A 461 19.89 10.07 23.51
C HIS A 461 20.78 8.84 23.83
N ARG A 462 21.67 8.45 22.91
CA ARG A 462 22.62 7.35 23.16
C ARG A 462 23.63 7.64 24.27
N LEU A 463 23.98 8.92 24.44
CA LEU A 463 24.86 9.38 25.51
C LEU A 463 24.11 9.67 26.83
N HIS A 464 22.81 9.31 26.90
CA HIS A 464 21.94 9.61 28.05
C HIS A 464 21.92 11.10 28.45
N SER A 465 22.18 11.99 27.49
CA SER A 465 22.21 13.44 27.70
C SER A 465 20.80 14.04 27.63
N PRO A 466 20.45 14.99 28.53
CA PRO A 466 19.19 15.70 28.50
C PRO A 466 19.09 16.75 27.38
N PHE A 467 20.23 17.08 26.73
CA PHE A 467 20.26 18.10 25.70
C PHE A 467 19.52 17.64 24.43
N LYS A 468 18.52 18.44 24.00
CA LYS A 468 17.78 18.21 22.77
C LYS A 468 17.63 19.51 21.98
N ILE A 469 17.77 19.43 20.66
CA ILE A 469 17.47 20.52 19.73
C ILE A 469 16.06 20.31 19.18
N LYS A 470 15.25 21.39 19.15
CA LYS A 470 13.91 21.35 18.60
C LYS A 470 13.96 21.00 17.10
N CYS A 471 13.35 19.90 16.72
CA CYS A 471 13.22 19.53 15.30
C CYS A 471 12.07 20.33 14.67
N THR A 472 12.41 21.30 13.83
CA THR A 472 11.43 22.15 13.14
C THR A 472 11.31 21.80 11.65
N SER A 473 12.06 20.80 11.18
CA SER A 473 12.20 20.54 9.76
C SER A 473 10.99 19.85 9.15
N LYS A 474 10.51 20.37 8.01
CA LYS A 474 9.61 19.62 7.11
C LYS A 474 10.38 18.39 6.58
N TYR A 475 9.66 17.27 6.41
CA TYR A 475 10.24 16.06 5.81
C TYR A 475 10.97 16.39 4.49
N MET A 476 12.06 15.70 4.25
CA MET A 476 12.86 15.81 3.03
C MET A 476 13.39 14.40 2.68
N SER A 477 13.23 13.98 1.44
CA SER A 477 13.74 12.69 0.96
C SER A 477 15.25 12.57 1.18
N SER A 478 15.72 11.39 1.57
CA SER A 478 17.18 11.19 1.64
C SER A 478 17.77 11.05 0.22
N PRO A 479 19.07 11.36 0.03
CA PRO A 479 19.72 11.17 -1.27
C PRO A 479 19.65 9.72 -1.77
N ILE A 480 19.69 8.75 -0.84
CA ILE A 480 19.56 7.32 -1.15
C ILE A 480 18.12 6.98 -1.57
N ALA A 481 17.11 7.44 -0.84
CA ALA A 481 15.72 7.22 -1.21
C ALA A 481 15.41 7.79 -2.60
N SER A 482 15.88 9.00 -2.89
CA SER A 482 15.74 9.59 -4.23
C SER A 482 16.41 8.77 -5.33
N LEU A 483 17.54 8.17 -5.06
CA LEU A 483 18.22 7.29 -6.03
C LEU A 483 17.47 5.98 -6.22
N LEU A 484 16.96 5.39 -5.14
CA LEU A 484 16.19 4.14 -5.19
C LEU A 484 14.92 4.29 -6.02
N ILE A 485 14.18 5.38 -5.84
CA ILE A 485 12.96 5.66 -6.63
C ILE A 485 13.30 5.78 -8.12
N LEU A 486 14.33 6.55 -8.46
CA LEU A 486 14.74 6.73 -9.86
C LEU A 486 15.18 5.40 -10.49
N TRP A 487 15.93 4.58 -9.77
CA TRP A 487 16.36 3.26 -10.20
C TRP A 487 15.18 2.29 -10.36
N GLY A 488 14.35 2.17 -9.32
CA GLY A 488 13.19 1.27 -9.36
C GLY A 488 12.24 1.61 -10.50
N MET A 489 11.95 2.91 -10.67
CA MET A 489 11.13 3.37 -11.79
C MET A 489 11.76 3.04 -13.15
N ASN A 490 13.07 3.27 -13.31
CA ASN A 490 13.78 2.95 -14.54
C ASN A 490 13.73 1.44 -14.89
N GLU A 491 13.90 0.56 -13.91
CA GLU A 491 13.83 -0.88 -14.13
C GLU A 491 12.41 -1.34 -14.50
N MET A 492 11.38 -0.78 -13.84
CA MET A 492 9.99 -1.10 -14.17
C MET A 492 9.57 -0.54 -15.53
N ILE A 493 9.96 0.68 -15.90
CA ILE A 493 9.73 1.24 -17.24
C ILE A 493 10.37 0.34 -18.31
N LYS A 494 11.58 -0.17 -18.09
CA LYS A 494 12.22 -1.11 -19.02
C LYS A 494 11.42 -2.41 -19.18
N ARG A 495 10.85 -2.91 -18.06
CA ARG A 495 10.00 -4.12 -18.07
C ARG A 495 8.79 -3.89 -18.98
N TYR A 496 8.04 -2.82 -18.76
CA TYR A 496 6.86 -2.50 -19.58
C TYR A 496 7.21 -2.22 -21.03
N LYS A 497 8.29 -1.46 -21.33
CA LYS A 497 8.73 -1.19 -22.70
C LYS A 497 9.13 -2.43 -23.51
N LYS A 498 9.50 -3.52 -22.85
CA LYS A 498 9.76 -4.80 -23.54
C LYS A 498 8.47 -5.56 -23.84
N ALA A 499 7.39 -5.22 -23.15
CA ALA A 499 6.10 -5.89 -23.22
C ALA A 499 5.11 -5.20 -24.17
N ILE A 500 5.27 -3.89 -24.40
CA ILE A 500 4.46 -3.08 -25.33
C ILE A 500 5.28 -2.75 -26.58
#